data_17ad1dfe851a23a9fd27f8545b814d3a
#
_entry.id   17ad1dfe851a23a9fd27f8545b814d3a
#
_cell.length_a   1.000
_cell.length_b   1.000
_cell.length_c   1.000
_cell.angle_alpha   90.00
_cell.angle_beta   90.00
_cell.angle_gamma   90.00
#
_symmetry.space_group_name_H-M   'P 1'
#
loop_
_entity.id
_entity.type
_entity.pdbx_description
1 polymer ?
#
loop_
_entity_poly.entity_id
_entity_poly.type
_entity_poly.pdbx_seq_one_letter_code
_entity_poly.pdbx_strand_id
1 'polypeptide(L)'
;MKQIFDVAIIGGGIVGLAHAWMAARRGLSVVLLERTSVAQGASVRNFGMVWPIGQPDGELHAIAMRSRHYWQELGREGIMEVQECGSIHLAHRDDERAVLEEFRDLPLQPVTMLTPEEVLQRAPLANPHGLLCGMFSDSELRVNPRIASARIAQWLAEKYGVACHFNTLISTIDGNVLYAADGREYQAARIVVCGGSDIQLLFPQWIEESGLKLCKLHMMKAIAQPEGSRQAVHLASGLTLRHYASFQGCSSLLALKSRIAEETPELNHYGIHVMASQLPNGEVILGDSHEYGDDITPFDKTEIDELMLREIRKVFRLANWT
;
A
#
# COMPACT_ATOMS: atom_id res chain seq x y z
N MET A 1 8.66 -1.43 41.32
CA MET A 1 8.82 -0.17 40.52
C MET A 1 8.06 -0.39 39.21
N LYS A 2 7.27 0.58 38.75
CA LYS A 2 6.68 0.53 37.38
C LYS A 2 7.84 0.56 36.40
N GLN A 3 7.76 -0.30 35.38
CA GLN A 3 8.75 -0.32 34.29
C GLN A 3 8.63 0.96 33.47
N ILE A 4 9.74 1.69 33.31
CA ILE A 4 9.82 2.86 32.44
C ILE A 4 10.52 2.43 31.15
N PHE A 5 9.88 2.70 30.00
CA PHE A 5 10.42 2.40 28.68
C PHE A 5 11.13 3.63 28.08
N ASP A 6 12.10 3.40 27.22
CA ASP A 6 12.69 4.50 26.45
C ASP A 6 11.67 5.02 25.41
N VAL A 7 10.90 4.10 24.80
CA VAL A 7 9.91 4.43 23.78
C VAL A 7 8.61 3.65 23.99
N ALA A 8 7.49 4.36 24.01
CA ALA A 8 6.15 3.77 23.87
C ALA A 8 5.58 4.08 22.49
N ILE A 9 5.00 3.07 21.85
CA ILE A 9 4.41 3.20 20.53
C ILE A 9 2.93 2.84 20.59
N ILE A 10 2.06 3.74 20.17
CA ILE A 10 0.62 3.55 20.11
C ILE A 10 0.24 3.18 18.67
N GLY A 11 -0.24 1.95 18.49
CA GLY A 11 -0.64 1.38 17.21
C GLY A 11 0.32 0.32 16.68
N GLY A 12 -0.20 -0.90 16.50
CA GLY A 12 0.52 -2.09 16.00
C GLY A 12 0.47 -2.26 14.48
N GLY A 13 0.11 -1.19 13.73
CA GLY A 13 0.20 -1.16 12.28
C GLY A 13 1.65 -1.08 11.79
N ILE A 14 1.86 -1.14 10.47
CA ILE A 14 3.20 -1.19 9.89
C ILE A 14 4.08 0.01 10.25
N VAL A 15 3.49 1.20 10.41
CA VAL A 15 4.23 2.40 10.82
C VAL A 15 4.74 2.26 12.26
N GLY A 16 3.88 1.83 13.20
CA GLY A 16 4.27 1.61 14.60
C GLY A 16 5.31 0.51 14.72
N LEU A 17 5.14 -0.61 14.01
CA LEU A 17 6.10 -1.71 13.99
C LEU A 17 7.47 -1.29 13.43
N ALA A 18 7.49 -0.44 12.39
CA ALA A 18 8.74 0.10 11.88
C ALA A 18 9.46 0.98 12.91
N HIS A 19 8.73 1.83 13.65
CA HIS A 19 9.30 2.61 14.76
C HIS A 19 9.81 1.71 15.89
N ALA A 20 9.04 0.68 16.27
CA ALA A 20 9.46 -0.31 17.27
C ALA A 20 10.76 -0.99 16.86
N TRP A 21 10.84 -1.42 15.61
CA TRP A 21 12.05 -2.06 15.07
C TRP A 21 13.25 -1.13 15.11
N MET A 22 13.09 0.10 14.60
CA MET A 22 14.20 1.06 14.56
C MET A 22 14.67 1.50 15.96
N ALA A 23 13.77 1.58 16.93
CA ALA A 23 14.11 1.87 18.33
C ALA A 23 14.84 0.67 18.97
N ALA A 24 14.28 -0.53 18.83
CA ALA A 24 14.86 -1.75 19.40
C ALA A 24 16.25 -2.08 18.80
N ARG A 25 16.46 -1.86 17.50
CA ARG A 25 17.80 -1.98 16.86
C ARG A 25 18.86 -1.05 17.46
N ARG A 26 18.45 0.06 18.09
CA ARG A 26 19.33 0.99 18.80
C ARG A 26 19.54 0.64 20.26
N GLY A 27 19.03 -0.53 20.70
CA GLY A 27 19.12 -0.99 22.07
C GLY A 27 18.16 -0.30 23.06
N LEU A 28 17.16 0.44 22.55
CA LEU A 28 16.15 1.08 23.39
C LEU A 28 15.11 0.07 23.86
N SER A 29 14.66 0.22 25.11
CA SER A 29 13.52 -0.52 25.64
C SER A 29 12.22 0.02 25.05
N VAL A 30 11.40 -0.88 24.44
CA VAL A 30 10.21 -0.49 23.68
C VAL A 30 8.98 -1.20 24.20
N VAL A 31 7.87 -0.46 24.37
CA VAL A 31 6.52 -1.02 24.51
C VAL A 31 5.68 -0.61 23.30
N LEU A 32 4.97 -1.56 22.71
CA LEU A 32 4.02 -1.36 21.63
C LEU A 32 2.63 -1.69 22.16
N LEU A 33 1.70 -0.76 21.98
CA LEU A 33 0.34 -0.79 22.53
C LEU A 33 -0.66 -0.78 21.36
N GLU A 34 -1.33 -1.91 21.13
CA GLU A 34 -2.31 -2.08 20.07
C GLU A 34 -3.70 -2.33 20.66
N ARG A 35 -4.70 -1.55 20.23
CA ARG A 35 -6.07 -1.63 20.78
C ARG A 35 -6.80 -2.92 20.46
N THR A 36 -6.45 -3.59 19.36
CA THR A 36 -7.05 -4.84 18.92
C THR A 36 -6.11 -6.03 19.15
N SER A 37 -6.62 -7.25 18.98
CA SER A 37 -5.83 -8.49 19.09
C SER A 37 -4.78 -8.63 17.98
N VAL A 38 -4.98 -7.92 16.86
CA VAL A 38 -4.08 -7.84 15.69
C VAL A 38 -4.40 -6.57 14.92
N ALA A 39 -3.44 -5.99 14.21
CA ALA A 39 -3.67 -4.80 13.40
C ALA A 39 -4.85 -4.98 12.42
N GLN A 40 -5.79 -4.02 12.40
CA GLN A 40 -7.02 -4.06 11.61
C GLN A 40 -7.10 -2.98 10.53
N GLY A 41 -6.25 -1.95 10.61
CA GLY A 41 -6.32 -0.77 9.75
C GLY A 41 -5.74 -0.98 8.35
N ALA A 42 -5.28 0.12 7.74
CA ALA A 42 -4.72 0.14 6.39
C ALA A 42 -3.56 -0.84 6.17
N SER A 43 -2.83 -1.20 7.23
CA SER A 43 -1.70 -2.13 7.15
C SER A 43 -2.07 -3.55 6.72
N VAL A 44 -3.34 -3.95 6.87
CA VAL A 44 -3.84 -5.28 6.45
C VAL A 44 -4.82 -5.21 5.27
N ARG A 45 -5.27 -4.01 4.90
CA ARG A 45 -6.27 -3.74 3.87
C ARG A 45 -5.63 -3.01 2.68
N ASN A 46 -4.71 -3.68 2.00
CA ASN A 46 -4.00 -3.14 0.86
C ASN A 46 -3.57 -4.25 -0.10
N PHE A 47 -2.97 -3.91 -1.23
CA PHE A 47 -2.53 -4.85 -2.27
C PHE A 47 -1.34 -5.74 -1.86
N GLY A 48 -0.63 -5.38 -0.81
CA GLY A 48 0.67 -6.00 -0.49
C GLY A 48 1.80 -5.60 -1.43
N MET A 49 1.66 -4.48 -2.10
CA MET A 49 2.67 -3.92 -3.00
C MET A 49 3.62 -3.01 -2.22
N VAL A 50 4.92 -3.32 -2.25
CA VAL A 50 5.97 -2.34 -1.95
C VAL A 50 6.29 -1.69 -3.29
N TRP A 51 5.98 -0.38 -3.42
CA TRP A 51 5.74 0.28 -4.71
C TRP A 51 6.65 1.50 -4.96
N PRO A 52 7.99 1.30 -5.13
CA PRO A 52 8.92 2.41 -5.37
C PRO A 52 8.64 3.19 -6.65
N ILE A 53 8.21 2.50 -7.74
CA ILE A 53 7.93 3.12 -9.04
C ILE A 53 6.90 4.26 -8.96
N GLY A 54 6.01 4.26 -7.96
CA GLY A 54 5.00 5.30 -7.76
C GLY A 54 5.55 6.59 -7.12
N GLN A 55 6.77 6.58 -6.61
CA GLN A 55 7.36 7.73 -5.92
C GLN A 55 8.08 8.65 -6.90
N PRO A 56 7.93 9.99 -6.77
CA PRO A 56 8.69 10.93 -7.57
C PRO A 56 10.18 10.77 -7.29
N ASP A 57 11.00 11.08 -8.28
CA ASP A 57 12.45 11.02 -8.16
C ASP A 57 12.98 11.91 -7.01
N GLY A 58 14.18 11.57 -6.51
CA GLY A 58 14.81 12.26 -5.41
C GLY A 58 14.56 11.62 -4.04
N GLU A 59 14.25 12.44 -3.03
CA GLU A 59 14.20 12.00 -1.63
C GLU A 59 13.11 10.93 -1.39
N LEU A 60 11.92 11.11 -1.94
CA LEU A 60 10.81 10.17 -1.72
C LEU A 60 11.09 8.81 -2.35
N HIS A 61 11.66 8.76 -3.56
CA HIS A 61 12.10 7.51 -4.16
C HIS A 61 13.21 6.85 -3.34
N ALA A 62 14.20 7.62 -2.87
CA ALA A 62 15.25 7.10 -2.00
C ALA A 62 14.72 6.53 -0.68
N ILE A 63 13.68 7.15 -0.08
CA ILE A 63 12.97 6.62 1.09
C ILE A 63 12.26 5.31 0.74
N ALA A 64 11.57 5.23 -0.40
CA ALA A 64 10.90 4.04 -0.85
C ALA A 64 11.88 2.86 -1.07
N MET A 65 13.04 3.13 -1.68
CA MET A 65 14.09 2.12 -1.86
C MET A 65 14.72 1.66 -0.54
N ARG A 66 14.86 2.55 0.46
CA ARG A 66 15.25 2.13 1.82
C ARG A 66 14.17 1.27 2.48
N SER A 67 12.89 1.63 2.31
CA SER A 67 11.78 0.80 2.79
C SER A 67 11.78 -0.58 2.13
N ARG A 68 11.99 -0.64 0.80
CA ARG A 68 12.18 -1.89 0.05
C ARG A 68 13.28 -2.77 0.66
N HIS A 69 14.41 -2.18 1.01
CA HIS A 69 15.52 -2.89 1.64
C HIS A 69 15.13 -3.52 2.98
N TYR A 70 14.35 -2.81 3.81
CA TYR A 70 13.86 -3.37 5.09
C TYR A 70 12.88 -4.53 4.87
N TRP A 71 12.02 -4.47 3.85
CA TRP A 71 11.18 -5.62 3.50
C TRP A 71 12.00 -6.83 3.08
N GLN A 72 13.05 -6.63 2.27
CA GLN A 72 13.97 -7.71 1.90
C GLN A 72 14.72 -8.27 3.11
N GLU A 73 15.07 -7.43 4.10
CA GLU A 73 15.68 -7.88 5.36
C GLU A 73 14.72 -8.81 6.11
N LEU A 74 13.43 -8.44 6.24
CA LEU A 74 12.42 -9.30 6.86
C LEU A 74 12.25 -10.64 6.12
N GLY A 75 12.32 -10.63 4.80
CA GLY A 75 12.29 -11.87 3.99
C GLY A 75 13.51 -12.76 4.25
N ARG A 76 14.71 -12.19 4.29
CA ARG A 76 15.95 -12.92 4.57
C ARG A 76 16.03 -13.49 5.98
N GLU A 77 15.43 -12.80 6.95
CA GLU A 77 15.28 -13.28 8.34
C GLU A 77 14.19 -14.36 8.46
N GLY A 78 13.49 -14.70 7.38
CA GLY A 78 12.46 -15.74 7.39
C GLY A 78 11.16 -15.35 8.11
N ILE A 79 10.93 -14.07 8.36
CA ILE A 79 9.75 -13.58 9.08
C ILE A 79 8.49 -13.78 8.26
N MET A 80 8.59 -13.56 6.96
CA MET A 80 7.54 -13.78 5.98
C MET A 80 8.11 -13.94 4.58
N GLU A 81 7.28 -14.42 3.65
CA GLU A 81 7.63 -14.42 2.23
C GLU A 81 7.62 -12.98 1.70
N VAL A 82 8.72 -12.58 1.07
CA VAL A 82 8.89 -11.33 0.34
C VAL A 82 9.34 -11.68 -1.08
N GLN A 83 8.49 -11.43 -2.07
CA GLN A 83 8.77 -11.75 -3.46
C GLN A 83 9.27 -10.52 -4.19
N GLU A 84 10.42 -10.61 -4.83
CA GLU A 84 10.96 -9.61 -5.75
C GLU A 84 10.31 -9.82 -7.11
N CYS A 85 9.10 -9.27 -7.27
CA CYS A 85 8.24 -9.58 -8.40
C CYS A 85 8.26 -8.52 -9.51
N GLY A 86 8.63 -7.28 -9.18
CA GLY A 86 8.50 -6.17 -10.11
C GLY A 86 7.04 -5.83 -10.45
N SER A 87 6.88 -4.93 -11.40
CA SER A 87 5.56 -4.51 -11.89
C SER A 87 5.55 -4.25 -13.39
N ILE A 88 4.39 -4.36 -14.02
CA ILE A 88 4.15 -3.93 -15.41
C ILE A 88 3.01 -2.92 -15.44
N HIS A 89 3.30 -1.72 -15.93
CA HIS A 89 2.27 -0.77 -16.34
C HIS A 89 1.85 -1.08 -17.77
N LEU A 90 0.55 -1.35 -17.97
CA LEU A 90 -0.02 -1.74 -19.26
C LEU A 90 -0.55 -0.51 -20.00
N ALA A 91 -0.31 -0.41 -21.29
CA ALA A 91 -0.90 0.58 -22.17
C ALA A 91 -1.83 -0.06 -23.18
N HIS A 92 -3.11 0.35 -23.19
CA HIS A 92 -4.14 -0.05 -24.14
C HIS A 92 -4.60 1.13 -25.04
N ARG A 93 -4.03 2.32 -24.82
CA ARG A 93 -4.29 3.54 -25.56
C ARG A 93 -3.00 4.23 -25.94
N ASP A 94 -3.00 4.98 -27.03
CA ASP A 94 -1.80 5.68 -27.52
C ASP A 94 -1.29 6.74 -26.55
N ASP A 95 -2.17 7.44 -25.85
CA ASP A 95 -1.79 8.41 -24.82
C ASP A 95 -1.13 7.74 -23.59
N GLU A 96 -1.62 6.55 -23.19
CA GLU A 96 -1.00 5.75 -22.14
C GLU A 96 0.41 5.30 -22.56
N ARG A 97 0.55 4.80 -23.80
CA ARG A 97 1.86 4.41 -24.35
C ARG A 97 2.83 5.58 -24.40
N ALA A 98 2.35 6.76 -24.85
CA ALA A 98 3.18 7.95 -24.90
C ALA A 98 3.77 8.34 -23.53
N VAL A 99 2.98 8.22 -22.45
CA VAL A 99 3.47 8.47 -21.09
C VAL A 99 4.53 7.45 -20.67
N LEU A 100 4.34 6.17 -20.98
CA LEU A 100 5.31 5.12 -20.63
C LEU A 100 6.63 5.29 -21.39
N GLU A 101 6.57 5.65 -22.69
CA GLU A 101 7.74 5.91 -23.53
C GLU A 101 8.51 7.16 -23.04
N GLU A 102 7.79 8.25 -22.74
CA GLU A 102 8.41 9.45 -22.19
C GLU A 102 9.07 9.18 -20.82
N PHE A 103 8.37 8.44 -19.92
CA PHE A 103 8.93 8.08 -18.61
C PHE A 103 10.23 7.28 -18.73
N ARG A 104 10.29 6.30 -19.65
CA ARG A 104 11.51 5.52 -19.92
C ARG A 104 12.68 6.41 -20.32
N ASP A 105 12.41 7.44 -21.11
CA ASP A 105 13.46 8.34 -21.64
C ASP A 105 13.94 9.38 -20.63
N LEU A 106 13.22 9.56 -19.54
CA LEU A 106 13.66 10.42 -18.43
C LEU A 106 14.75 9.72 -17.60
N PRO A 107 15.76 10.46 -17.11
CA PRO A 107 16.84 9.90 -16.28
C PRO A 107 16.38 9.67 -14.84
N LEU A 108 15.29 8.92 -14.68
CA LEU A 108 14.65 8.66 -13.39
C LEU A 108 14.97 7.24 -12.92
N GLN A 109 13.94 6.40 -12.88
CA GLN A 109 14.03 5.02 -12.43
C GLN A 109 14.28 4.09 -13.64
N PRO A 110 15.15 3.07 -13.51
CA PRO A 110 15.37 2.14 -14.61
C PRO A 110 14.09 1.34 -14.90
N VAL A 111 13.64 1.38 -16.14
CA VAL A 111 12.47 0.63 -16.62
C VAL A 111 12.75 0.05 -18.00
N THR A 112 12.02 -0.99 -18.38
CA THR A 112 12.15 -1.66 -19.68
C THR A 112 10.79 -1.69 -20.39
N MET A 113 10.73 -1.20 -21.63
CA MET A 113 9.55 -1.36 -22.46
C MET A 113 9.45 -2.80 -22.95
N LEU A 114 8.24 -3.34 -22.93
CA LEU A 114 7.90 -4.69 -23.35
C LEU A 114 6.91 -4.65 -24.51
N THR A 115 7.11 -5.53 -25.48
CA THR A 115 6.10 -5.80 -26.52
C THR A 115 4.88 -6.50 -25.90
N PRO A 116 3.73 -6.53 -26.59
CA PRO A 116 2.55 -7.26 -26.12
C PRO A 116 2.86 -8.74 -25.82
N GLU A 117 3.67 -9.39 -26.64
CA GLU A 117 4.07 -10.80 -26.46
C GLU A 117 4.88 -10.99 -25.20
N GLU A 118 5.86 -10.11 -24.93
CA GLU A 118 6.69 -10.16 -23.72
C GLU A 118 5.85 -9.87 -22.46
N VAL A 119 4.87 -8.95 -22.55
CA VAL A 119 3.91 -8.71 -21.47
C VAL A 119 3.14 -9.99 -21.15
N LEU A 120 2.53 -10.63 -22.16
CA LEU A 120 1.69 -11.82 -21.95
C LEU A 120 2.48 -13.02 -21.44
N GLN A 121 3.77 -13.15 -21.79
CA GLN A 121 4.67 -14.16 -21.22
C GLN A 121 4.92 -13.97 -19.73
N ARG A 122 5.08 -12.72 -19.26
CA ARG A 122 5.33 -12.40 -17.86
C ARG A 122 4.06 -12.24 -17.03
N ALA A 123 2.98 -11.84 -17.69
CA ALA A 123 1.72 -11.42 -17.10
C ALA A 123 0.51 -12.07 -17.78
N PRO A 124 0.23 -13.38 -17.53
CA PRO A 124 -0.88 -14.10 -18.15
C PRO A 124 -2.26 -13.51 -17.84
N LEU A 125 -2.39 -12.72 -16.78
CA LEU A 125 -3.63 -12.02 -16.42
C LEU A 125 -3.84 -10.72 -17.20
N ALA A 126 -2.88 -10.21 -17.97
CA ALA A 126 -3.07 -9.06 -18.82
C ALA A 126 -4.05 -9.40 -19.97
N ASN A 127 -4.97 -8.47 -20.27
CA ASN A 127 -5.87 -8.65 -21.40
C ASN A 127 -5.12 -8.35 -22.71
N PRO A 128 -5.00 -9.31 -23.63
CA PRO A 128 -4.32 -9.11 -24.91
C PRO A 128 -5.07 -8.17 -25.87
N HIS A 129 -6.38 -7.99 -25.66
CA HIS A 129 -7.17 -7.19 -26.58
C HIS A 129 -6.85 -5.70 -26.47
N GLY A 130 -6.33 -5.13 -27.56
CA GLY A 130 -5.92 -3.73 -27.59
C GLY A 130 -4.65 -3.39 -26.81
N LEU A 131 -3.92 -4.39 -26.30
CA LEU A 131 -2.65 -4.17 -25.62
C LEU A 131 -1.60 -3.65 -26.62
N LEU A 132 -1.04 -2.48 -26.34
CA LEU A 132 -0.03 -1.82 -27.21
C LEU A 132 1.40 -2.10 -26.71
N CYS A 133 1.63 -2.02 -25.42
CA CYS A 133 2.91 -2.32 -24.78
C CYS A 133 2.75 -2.45 -23.27
N GLY A 134 3.86 -2.77 -22.59
CA GLY A 134 4.00 -2.66 -21.15
C GLY A 134 5.32 -1.99 -20.78
N MET A 135 5.38 -1.38 -19.62
CA MET A 135 6.62 -0.89 -19.01
C MET A 135 6.89 -1.68 -17.73
N PHE A 136 8.00 -2.39 -17.71
CA PHE A 136 8.45 -3.20 -16.58
C PHE A 136 9.41 -2.43 -15.69
N SER A 137 9.14 -2.48 -14.38
CA SER A 137 10.07 -2.10 -13.32
C SER A 137 10.40 -3.33 -12.47
N ASP A 138 11.63 -3.46 -12.03
CA ASP A 138 12.10 -4.56 -11.17
C ASP A 138 12.15 -4.20 -9.68
N SER A 139 11.79 -2.97 -9.34
CA SER A 139 11.94 -2.46 -7.98
C SER A 139 10.83 -2.88 -7.02
N GLU A 140 9.69 -3.36 -7.50
CA GLU A 140 8.54 -3.69 -6.67
C GLU A 140 8.67 -5.05 -5.99
N LEU A 141 8.12 -5.12 -4.75
CA LEU A 141 8.04 -6.37 -4.00
C LEU A 141 6.58 -6.69 -3.69
N ARG A 142 6.31 -7.98 -3.51
CA ARG A 142 5.04 -8.48 -2.99
C ARG A 142 5.23 -9.03 -1.59
N VAL A 143 4.32 -8.64 -0.68
CA VAL A 143 4.17 -9.19 0.66
C VAL A 143 2.72 -9.55 0.91
N ASN A 144 2.45 -10.44 1.86
CA ASN A 144 1.06 -10.67 2.29
C ASN A 144 0.72 -9.71 3.44
N PRO A 145 -0.06 -8.65 3.20
CA PRO A 145 -0.33 -7.62 4.20
C PRO A 145 -1.15 -8.16 5.38
N ARG A 146 -1.95 -9.21 5.16
CA ARG A 146 -2.84 -9.78 6.20
C ARG A 146 -2.07 -10.45 7.33
N ILE A 147 -0.85 -10.90 7.09
CA ILE A 147 -0.02 -11.56 8.10
C ILE A 147 1.20 -10.74 8.52
N ALA A 148 1.61 -9.75 7.71
CA ALA A 148 2.84 -9.01 7.87
C ALA A 148 2.96 -8.37 9.26
N SER A 149 1.96 -7.60 9.69
CA SER A 149 1.99 -6.91 10.98
C SER A 149 2.12 -7.88 12.16
N ALA A 150 1.35 -8.97 12.16
CA ALA A 150 1.40 -9.97 13.22
C ALA A 150 2.77 -10.67 13.29
N ARG A 151 3.34 -11.05 12.13
CA ARG A 151 4.65 -11.69 12.05
C ARG A 151 5.78 -10.78 12.52
N ILE A 152 5.74 -9.50 12.12
CA ILE A 152 6.74 -8.52 12.55
C ILE A 152 6.63 -8.30 14.07
N ALA A 153 5.42 -8.15 14.62
CA ALA A 153 5.23 -7.95 16.05
C ALA A 153 5.79 -9.14 16.87
N GLN A 154 5.48 -10.36 16.45
CA GLN A 154 6.00 -11.57 17.07
C GLN A 154 7.54 -11.60 17.03
N TRP A 155 8.12 -11.37 15.87
CA TRP A 155 9.57 -11.35 15.71
C TRP A 155 10.25 -10.28 16.56
N LEU A 156 9.67 -9.07 16.65
CA LEU A 156 10.21 -8.00 17.50
C LEU A 156 10.20 -8.38 18.97
N ALA A 157 9.14 -9.05 19.42
CA ALA A 157 9.08 -9.55 20.80
C ALA A 157 10.14 -10.63 21.06
N GLU A 158 10.29 -11.59 20.16
CA GLU A 158 11.21 -12.73 20.31
C GLU A 158 12.70 -12.32 20.17
N LYS A 159 13.02 -11.50 19.16
CA LYS A 159 14.42 -11.15 18.84
C LYS A 159 14.95 -9.97 19.64
N TYR A 160 14.10 -8.98 19.91
CA TYR A 160 14.51 -7.71 20.52
C TYR A 160 13.91 -7.46 21.90
N GLY A 161 13.01 -8.32 22.38
CA GLY A 161 12.35 -8.14 23.67
C GLY A 161 11.37 -6.96 23.71
N VAL A 162 10.82 -6.55 22.55
CA VAL A 162 9.77 -5.52 22.51
C VAL A 162 8.55 -6.01 23.26
N ALA A 163 8.08 -5.22 24.24
CA ALA A 163 6.87 -5.54 24.99
C ALA A 163 5.62 -5.22 24.15
N CYS A 164 5.08 -6.22 23.44
CA CYS A 164 3.89 -6.07 22.61
C CYS A 164 2.63 -6.34 23.42
N HIS A 165 1.82 -5.31 23.67
CA HIS A 165 0.55 -5.40 24.40
C HIS A 165 -0.62 -5.15 23.44
N PHE A 166 -1.27 -6.22 23.06
CA PHE A 166 -2.51 -6.19 22.29
C PHE A 166 -3.73 -6.02 23.20
N ASN A 167 -4.90 -5.72 22.63
CA ASN A 167 -6.13 -5.40 23.35
C ASN A 167 -5.90 -4.29 24.40
N THR A 168 -5.11 -3.29 24.03
CA THR A 168 -4.70 -2.18 24.89
C THR A 168 -4.98 -0.86 24.20
N LEU A 169 -6.16 -0.31 24.47
CA LEU A 169 -6.57 1.00 23.97
C LEU A 169 -6.01 2.10 24.88
N ILE A 170 -5.18 2.96 24.34
CA ILE A 170 -4.74 4.18 25.04
C ILE A 170 -5.81 5.25 24.83
N SER A 171 -6.34 5.74 25.93
CA SER A 171 -7.39 6.77 25.96
C SER A 171 -6.87 8.17 26.25
N THR A 172 -5.73 8.28 26.96
CA THR A 172 -5.18 9.56 27.38
C THR A 172 -3.66 9.50 27.47
N ILE A 173 -3.01 10.61 27.17
CA ILE A 173 -1.57 10.83 27.35
C ILE A 173 -1.41 12.07 28.21
N ASP A 174 -0.70 11.94 29.33
CA ASP A 174 -0.34 13.07 30.19
C ASP A 174 1.17 13.08 30.42
N GLY A 175 1.84 14.05 29.85
CA GLY A 175 3.30 14.11 29.84
C GLY A 175 3.94 12.86 29.25
N ASN A 176 4.59 12.07 30.09
CA ASN A 176 5.26 10.82 29.71
C ASN A 176 4.49 9.54 30.17
N VAL A 177 3.24 9.70 30.61
CA VAL A 177 2.37 8.61 31.08
C VAL A 177 1.23 8.39 30.08
N LEU A 178 1.01 7.13 29.74
CA LEU A 178 -0.08 6.69 28.89
C LEU A 178 -1.10 5.92 29.75
N TYR A 179 -2.35 6.28 29.65
CA TYR A 179 -3.46 5.66 30.36
C TYR A 179 -4.28 4.79 29.39
N ALA A 180 -4.30 3.50 29.69
CA ALA A 180 -5.16 2.58 28.96
C ALA A 180 -6.59 2.62 29.50
N ALA A 181 -7.57 2.36 28.62
CA ALA A 181 -8.98 2.38 28.97
C ALA A 181 -9.37 1.31 30.03
N ASP A 182 -8.54 0.28 30.22
CA ASP A 182 -8.72 -0.76 31.25
C ASP A 182 -8.03 -0.43 32.60
N GLY A 183 -7.52 0.79 32.75
CA GLY A 183 -6.88 1.28 33.97
C GLY A 183 -5.39 0.97 34.10
N ARG A 184 -4.78 0.26 33.13
CA ARG A 184 -3.33 0.09 33.09
C ARG A 184 -2.65 1.41 32.74
N GLU A 185 -1.46 1.62 33.30
CA GLU A 185 -0.62 2.77 33.03
C GLU A 185 0.73 2.33 32.49
N TYR A 186 1.24 3.09 31.50
CA TYR A 186 2.57 2.89 30.94
C TYR A 186 3.34 4.20 31.01
N GLN A 187 4.64 4.12 31.17
CA GLN A 187 5.51 5.30 31.25
C GLN A 187 6.68 5.12 30.29
N ALA A 188 6.96 6.16 29.48
CA ALA A 188 8.08 6.15 28.55
C ALA A 188 8.73 7.52 28.41
N ALA A 189 10.02 7.55 28.12
CA ALA A 189 10.75 8.80 27.88
C ALA A 189 10.28 9.49 26.58
N ARG A 190 9.82 8.70 25.59
CA ARG A 190 9.27 9.20 24.31
C ARG A 190 8.04 8.40 23.95
N ILE A 191 7.07 9.09 23.38
CA ILE A 191 5.81 8.49 22.89
C ILE A 191 5.69 8.75 21.40
N VAL A 192 5.42 7.69 20.62
CA VAL A 192 5.18 7.76 19.18
C VAL A 192 3.75 7.29 18.91
N VAL A 193 2.93 8.15 18.32
CA VAL A 193 1.54 7.85 18.04
C VAL A 193 1.38 7.47 16.57
N CYS A 194 1.02 6.21 16.34
CA CYS A 194 0.83 5.59 15.02
C CYS A 194 -0.60 5.05 14.88
N GLY A 195 -1.59 5.83 15.29
CA GLY A 195 -3.01 5.44 15.40
C GLY A 195 -3.73 5.23 14.05
N GLY A 196 -3.06 5.44 12.92
CA GLY A 196 -3.70 5.32 11.60
C GLY A 196 -4.87 6.30 11.44
N SER A 197 -6.01 5.83 10.93
CA SER A 197 -7.22 6.65 10.76
C SER A 197 -7.83 7.17 12.07
N ASP A 198 -7.43 6.59 13.21
CA ASP A 198 -8.01 6.93 14.53
C ASP A 198 -7.17 7.92 15.33
N ILE A 199 -6.13 8.47 14.74
CA ILE A 199 -5.24 9.45 15.41
C ILE A 199 -6.02 10.66 15.94
N GLN A 200 -7.12 11.02 15.30
CA GLN A 200 -8.02 12.09 15.73
C GLN A 200 -8.65 11.86 17.12
N LEU A 201 -8.73 10.60 17.58
CA LEU A 201 -9.29 10.29 18.90
C LEU A 201 -8.40 10.78 20.04
N LEU A 202 -7.08 10.85 19.83
CA LEU A 202 -6.11 11.37 20.80
C LEU A 202 -5.77 12.83 20.55
N PHE A 203 -5.82 13.30 19.31
CA PHE A 203 -5.38 14.64 18.91
C PHE A 203 -6.39 15.33 17.96
N PRO A 204 -7.66 15.52 18.37
CA PRO A 204 -8.69 16.04 17.48
C PRO A 204 -8.34 17.43 16.93
N GLN A 205 -7.85 18.33 17.77
CA GLN A 205 -7.49 19.70 17.35
C GLN A 205 -6.35 19.73 16.33
N TRP A 206 -5.31 18.93 16.55
CA TRP A 206 -4.18 18.89 15.61
C TRP A 206 -4.59 18.32 14.24
N ILE A 207 -5.50 17.36 14.23
CA ILE A 207 -6.01 16.80 12.97
C ILE A 207 -6.87 17.81 12.24
N GLU A 208 -7.75 18.53 12.93
CA GLU A 208 -8.55 19.62 12.37
C GLU A 208 -7.65 20.69 11.75
N GLU A 209 -6.66 21.18 12.49
CA GLU A 209 -5.70 22.20 12.03
C GLU A 209 -4.81 21.73 10.88
N SER A 210 -4.52 20.43 10.80
CA SER A 210 -3.65 19.85 9.75
C SER A 210 -4.29 19.81 8.37
N GLY A 211 -5.63 19.88 8.29
CA GLY A 211 -6.38 19.70 7.05
C GLY A 211 -6.35 18.28 6.48
N LEU A 212 -5.86 17.28 7.24
CA LEU A 212 -5.86 15.87 6.82
C LEU A 212 -7.30 15.39 6.61
N LYS A 213 -7.50 14.60 5.55
CA LYS A 213 -8.78 13.97 5.24
C LYS A 213 -8.65 12.46 5.32
N LEU A 214 -9.74 11.80 5.70
CA LEU A 214 -9.85 10.36 5.54
C LEU A 214 -9.93 10.01 4.05
N CYS A 215 -9.34 8.88 3.68
CA CYS A 215 -9.47 8.31 2.35
C CYS A 215 -10.00 6.88 2.47
N LYS A 216 -11.20 6.65 1.92
CA LYS A 216 -11.76 5.31 1.77
C LYS A 216 -11.33 4.75 0.41
N LEU A 217 -10.61 3.64 0.46
CA LEU A 217 -10.28 2.85 -0.74
C LEU A 217 -11.25 1.69 -0.83
N HIS A 218 -11.91 1.57 -1.98
CA HIS A 218 -12.73 0.42 -2.28
C HIS A 218 -11.89 -0.55 -3.13
N MET A 219 -11.67 -1.74 -2.62
CA MET A 219 -10.87 -2.79 -3.26
C MET A 219 -11.69 -4.06 -3.39
N MET A 220 -11.39 -4.84 -4.43
CA MET A 220 -12.03 -6.11 -4.71
C MET A 220 -11.05 -7.27 -4.59
N LYS A 221 -11.57 -8.46 -4.39
CA LYS A 221 -10.79 -9.69 -4.39
C LYS A 221 -11.45 -10.72 -5.30
N ALA A 222 -10.74 -11.21 -6.30
CA ALA A 222 -11.13 -12.38 -7.05
C ALA A 222 -10.63 -13.65 -6.36
N ILE A 223 -11.38 -14.75 -6.52
CA ILE A 223 -10.97 -16.06 -6.01
C ILE A 223 -9.71 -16.56 -6.71
N ALA A 224 -9.16 -17.68 -6.21
CA ALA A 224 -7.95 -18.26 -6.78
C ALA A 224 -8.08 -18.54 -8.29
N GLN A 225 -7.12 -18.05 -9.03
CA GLN A 225 -7.00 -18.29 -10.47
C GLN A 225 -6.40 -19.68 -10.73
N PRO A 226 -6.67 -20.30 -11.90
CA PRO A 226 -6.08 -21.58 -12.29
C PRO A 226 -4.55 -21.55 -12.25
N GLU A 227 -3.90 -22.71 -12.02
CA GLU A 227 -2.44 -22.78 -11.90
C GLU A 227 -1.67 -22.21 -13.10
N GLY A 228 -2.17 -22.38 -14.32
CA GLY A 228 -1.59 -21.79 -15.54
C GLY A 228 -1.69 -20.28 -15.65
N SER A 229 -2.39 -19.64 -14.72
CA SER A 229 -2.57 -18.17 -14.67
C SER A 229 -1.79 -17.52 -13.52
N ARG A 230 -0.69 -18.14 -13.08
CA ARG A 230 0.15 -17.54 -12.04
C ARG A 230 0.80 -16.27 -12.54
N GLN A 231 0.50 -15.20 -11.84
CA GLN A 231 1.00 -13.86 -12.12
C GLN A 231 2.27 -13.61 -11.32
N ALA A 232 3.40 -13.57 -12.02
CA ALA A 232 4.70 -13.36 -11.37
C ALA A 232 4.92 -11.91 -10.94
N VAL A 233 4.31 -10.93 -11.62
CA VAL A 233 4.52 -9.49 -11.43
C VAL A 233 3.24 -8.79 -10.95
N HIS A 234 3.35 -7.59 -10.39
CA HIS A 234 2.19 -6.71 -10.22
C HIS A 234 1.77 -6.11 -11.55
N LEU A 235 0.47 -5.84 -11.72
CA LEU A 235 -0.06 -5.16 -12.90
C LEU A 235 -0.69 -3.82 -12.51
N ALA A 236 -0.47 -2.83 -13.36
CA ALA A 236 -1.09 -1.52 -13.27
C ALA A 236 -1.64 -1.10 -14.64
N SER A 237 -2.84 -0.54 -14.69
CA SER A 237 -3.41 0.00 -15.92
C SER A 237 -2.86 1.38 -16.27
N GLY A 238 -3.10 1.87 -17.49
CA GLY A 238 -2.80 3.23 -17.88
C GLY A 238 -3.49 4.30 -17.02
N LEU A 239 -4.63 3.97 -16.41
CA LEU A 239 -5.31 4.87 -15.46
C LEU A 239 -4.45 5.22 -14.24
N THR A 240 -3.53 4.35 -13.83
CA THR A 240 -2.63 4.59 -12.67
C THR A 240 -1.62 5.71 -12.92
N LEU A 241 -1.27 5.96 -14.18
CA LEU A 241 -0.27 6.96 -14.56
C LEU A 241 -0.65 8.38 -14.10
N ARG A 242 -1.96 8.71 -14.10
CA ARG A 242 -2.42 10.01 -13.61
C ARG A 242 -2.43 10.11 -12.08
N HIS A 243 -2.41 8.99 -11.40
CA HIS A 243 -2.53 8.91 -9.95
C HIS A 243 -1.18 9.06 -9.24
N TYR A 244 -0.13 8.42 -9.76
CA TYR A 244 1.18 8.43 -9.11
C TYR A 244 2.03 9.66 -9.47
N ALA A 245 2.67 10.21 -8.44
CA ALA A 245 3.50 11.43 -8.56
C ALA A 245 4.74 11.23 -9.45
N SER A 246 5.24 10.01 -9.60
CA SER A 246 6.38 9.69 -10.45
C SER A 246 6.18 10.09 -11.91
N PHE A 247 4.95 10.01 -12.42
CA PHE A 247 4.61 10.31 -13.81
C PHE A 247 4.28 11.80 -14.06
N GLN A 248 4.19 12.63 -13.01
CA GLN A 248 3.79 14.03 -13.17
C GLN A 248 4.82 14.87 -13.97
N GLY A 249 6.05 14.38 -14.14
CA GLY A 249 7.07 14.99 -14.99
C GLY A 249 6.86 14.74 -16.49
N CYS A 250 5.99 13.80 -16.88
CA CYS A 250 5.73 13.50 -18.28
C CYS A 250 4.75 14.51 -18.89
N SER A 251 5.17 15.20 -19.95
CA SER A 251 4.34 16.16 -20.68
C SER A 251 3.14 15.49 -21.38
N SER A 252 3.31 14.27 -21.86
CA SER A 252 2.29 13.43 -22.49
C SER A 252 1.14 13.06 -21.55
N LEU A 253 1.36 13.12 -20.22
CA LEU A 253 0.33 12.86 -19.22
C LEU A 253 -0.87 13.81 -19.33
N LEU A 254 -0.69 15.00 -19.91
CA LEU A 254 -1.76 15.96 -20.09
C LEU A 254 -2.84 15.42 -21.06
N ALA A 255 -2.43 14.81 -22.17
CA ALA A 255 -3.36 14.22 -23.12
C ALA A 255 -4.20 13.11 -22.50
N LEU A 256 -3.56 12.23 -21.73
CA LEU A 256 -4.25 11.16 -20.98
C LEU A 256 -5.26 11.74 -19.97
N LYS A 257 -4.89 12.75 -19.20
CA LYS A 257 -5.78 13.41 -18.24
C LYS A 257 -6.98 14.07 -18.94
N SER A 258 -6.76 14.75 -20.08
CA SER A 258 -7.84 15.37 -20.85
C SER A 258 -8.81 14.34 -21.39
N ARG A 259 -8.32 13.27 -22.02
CA ARG A 259 -9.18 12.17 -22.52
C ARG A 259 -10.06 11.58 -21.39
N ILE A 260 -9.48 11.28 -20.23
CA ILE A 260 -10.27 10.71 -19.12
C ILE A 260 -11.31 11.70 -18.61
N ALA A 261 -10.98 12.99 -18.54
CA ALA A 261 -11.92 14.02 -18.11
C ALA A 261 -13.08 14.20 -19.08
N GLU A 262 -12.85 13.99 -20.38
CA GLU A 262 -13.86 14.12 -21.44
C GLU A 262 -14.69 12.85 -21.62
N GLU A 263 -14.05 11.67 -21.69
CA GLU A 263 -14.72 10.42 -22.02
C GLU A 263 -15.31 9.68 -20.82
N THR A 264 -14.66 9.79 -19.64
CA THR A 264 -15.00 9.01 -18.42
C THR A 264 -14.79 9.84 -17.15
N PRO A 265 -15.47 11.01 -17.01
CA PRO A 265 -15.27 11.92 -15.86
C PRO A 265 -15.59 11.27 -14.51
N GLU A 266 -16.44 10.26 -14.46
CA GLU A 266 -16.77 9.48 -13.28
C GLU A 266 -15.54 8.78 -12.67
N LEU A 267 -14.55 8.39 -13.50
CA LEU A 267 -13.31 7.79 -13.01
C LEU A 267 -12.45 8.80 -12.23
N ASN A 268 -12.52 10.08 -12.59
CA ASN A 268 -11.87 11.14 -11.82
C ASN A 268 -12.65 11.45 -10.54
N HIS A 269 -14.00 11.45 -10.60
CA HIS A 269 -14.84 11.73 -9.45
C HIS A 269 -14.60 10.75 -8.30
N TYR A 270 -14.48 9.47 -8.60
CA TYR A 270 -14.22 8.42 -7.61
C TYR A 270 -12.74 8.03 -7.51
N GLY A 271 -11.83 8.74 -8.16
CA GLY A 271 -10.40 8.43 -8.11
C GLY A 271 -10.06 7.01 -8.59
N ILE A 272 -10.86 6.45 -9.51
CA ILE A 272 -10.71 5.06 -9.94
C ILE A 272 -9.47 4.89 -10.81
N HIS A 273 -8.62 3.97 -10.39
CA HIS A 273 -7.56 3.38 -11.20
C HIS A 273 -7.46 1.89 -10.88
N VAL A 274 -6.99 1.06 -11.82
CA VAL A 274 -7.05 -0.38 -11.61
C VAL A 274 -5.67 -1.02 -11.66
N MET A 275 -5.42 -1.80 -10.62
CA MET A 275 -4.21 -2.57 -10.39
C MET A 275 -4.57 -4.00 -10.02
N ALA A 276 -3.62 -4.93 -10.17
CA ALA A 276 -3.79 -6.32 -9.79
C ALA A 276 -2.55 -6.86 -9.09
N SER A 277 -2.75 -7.51 -7.94
CA SER A 277 -1.73 -8.25 -7.20
C SER A 277 -2.23 -9.64 -6.88
N GLN A 278 -1.57 -10.67 -7.41
CA GLN A 278 -1.93 -12.05 -7.11
C GLN A 278 -1.17 -12.55 -5.88
N LEU A 279 -1.90 -13.06 -4.91
CA LEU A 279 -1.34 -13.67 -3.70
C LEU A 279 -0.81 -15.09 -3.98
N PRO A 280 0.06 -15.64 -3.12
CA PRO A 280 0.59 -17.01 -3.30
C PRO A 280 -0.47 -18.10 -3.38
N ASN A 281 -1.64 -17.91 -2.75
CA ASN A 281 -2.78 -18.84 -2.82
C ASN A 281 -3.60 -18.71 -4.12
N GLY A 282 -3.18 -17.85 -5.06
CA GLY A 282 -3.85 -17.64 -6.34
C GLY A 282 -4.96 -16.60 -6.34
N GLU A 283 -5.40 -16.11 -5.19
CA GLU A 283 -6.37 -14.98 -5.10
C GLU A 283 -5.75 -13.72 -5.70
N VAL A 284 -6.58 -12.87 -6.31
CA VAL A 284 -6.13 -11.60 -6.92
C VAL A 284 -6.79 -10.43 -6.21
N ILE A 285 -6.00 -9.52 -5.67
CA ILE A 285 -6.47 -8.25 -5.16
C ILE A 285 -6.52 -7.25 -6.32
N LEU A 286 -7.64 -6.57 -6.46
CA LEU A 286 -7.97 -5.68 -7.56
C LEU A 286 -8.48 -4.35 -7.02
N GLY A 287 -8.32 -3.29 -7.77
CA GLY A 287 -8.89 -1.98 -7.43
C GLY A 287 -7.92 -0.88 -7.80
N ASP A 288 -8.14 0.31 -7.36
CA ASP A 288 -9.07 0.77 -6.33
C ASP A 288 -9.79 2.06 -6.72
N SER A 289 -10.66 2.55 -5.83
CA SER A 289 -11.25 3.88 -5.86
C SER A 289 -10.79 4.70 -4.65
N HIS A 290 -10.98 6.02 -4.68
CA HIS A 290 -10.61 6.93 -3.61
C HIS A 290 -11.74 7.91 -3.32
N GLU A 291 -12.32 7.82 -2.13
CA GLU A 291 -13.29 8.79 -1.63
C GLU A 291 -12.67 9.53 -0.44
N TYR A 292 -12.60 10.86 -0.54
CA TYR A 292 -12.00 11.72 0.49
C TYR A 292 -13.07 12.49 1.26
N GLY A 293 -12.91 12.60 2.57
CA GLY A 293 -13.81 13.38 3.43
C GLY A 293 -13.37 13.42 4.88
N ASP A 294 -14.02 14.28 5.67
CA ASP A 294 -13.86 14.27 7.12
C ASP A 294 -14.64 13.11 7.73
N ASP A 295 -15.86 12.89 7.22
CA ASP A 295 -16.72 11.78 7.54
C ASP A 295 -16.93 10.93 6.28
N ILE A 296 -16.55 9.66 6.35
CA ILE A 296 -16.69 8.74 5.24
C ILE A 296 -17.77 7.70 5.56
N THR A 297 -18.76 7.59 4.66
CA THR A 297 -19.79 6.57 4.79
C THR A 297 -19.19 5.16 4.87
N PRO A 298 -19.62 4.30 5.82
CA PRO A 298 -19.18 2.92 5.89
C PRO A 298 -19.77 2.04 4.77
N PHE A 299 -20.81 2.52 4.08
CA PHE A 299 -21.47 1.78 3.02
C PHE A 299 -20.69 1.88 1.70
N ASP A 300 -20.64 0.78 0.99
CA ASP A 300 -20.08 0.73 -0.35
C ASP A 300 -21.12 1.17 -1.39
N LYS A 301 -20.64 1.72 -2.50
CA LYS A 301 -21.49 2.20 -3.60
C LYS A 301 -21.41 1.22 -4.75
N THR A 302 -22.55 0.64 -5.14
CA THR A 302 -22.65 -0.27 -6.29
C THR A 302 -22.12 0.36 -7.57
N GLU A 303 -22.30 1.67 -7.74
CA GLU A 303 -21.75 2.42 -8.88
C GLU A 303 -20.23 2.29 -8.97
N ILE A 304 -19.52 2.36 -7.82
CA ILE A 304 -18.06 2.18 -7.79
C ILE A 304 -17.68 0.76 -8.19
N ASP A 305 -18.43 -0.26 -7.70
CA ASP A 305 -18.22 -1.66 -8.10
C ASP A 305 -18.34 -1.84 -9.60
N GLU A 306 -19.40 -1.31 -10.20
CA GLU A 306 -19.68 -1.40 -11.64
C GLU A 306 -18.57 -0.71 -12.46
N LEU A 307 -18.17 0.50 -12.06
CA LEU A 307 -17.10 1.24 -12.72
C LEU A 307 -15.77 0.51 -12.62
N MET A 308 -15.40 0.02 -11.44
CA MET A 308 -14.16 -0.72 -11.24
C MET A 308 -14.16 -2.01 -12.06
N LEU A 309 -15.23 -2.80 -12.03
CA LEU A 309 -15.35 -4.03 -12.82
C LEU A 309 -15.28 -3.74 -14.32
N ARG A 310 -15.89 -2.65 -14.79
CA ARG A 310 -15.80 -2.20 -16.18
C ARG A 310 -14.34 -1.96 -16.58
N GLU A 311 -13.59 -1.22 -15.78
CA GLU A 311 -12.20 -0.89 -16.10
C GLU A 311 -11.25 -2.09 -15.91
N ILE A 312 -11.46 -2.91 -14.89
CA ILE A 312 -10.68 -4.14 -14.66
C ILE A 312 -10.78 -5.08 -15.86
N ARG A 313 -12.00 -5.30 -16.40
CA ARG A 313 -12.22 -6.20 -17.54
C ARG A 313 -11.59 -5.72 -18.85
N LYS A 314 -11.33 -4.41 -18.99
CA LYS A 314 -10.61 -3.87 -20.16
C LYS A 314 -9.14 -4.29 -20.15
N VAL A 315 -8.51 -4.33 -18.98
CA VAL A 315 -7.06 -4.47 -18.86
C VAL A 315 -6.59 -5.81 -18.29
N PHE A 316 -7.47 -6.54 -17.57
CA PHE A 316 -7.15 -7.85 -17.00
C PHE A 316 -8.13 -8.93 -17.45
N ARG A 317 -7.60 -10.13 -17.68
CA ARG A 317 -8.36 -11.32 -18.06
C ARG A 317 -8.29 -12.37 -16.95
N LEU A 318 -9.26 -12.32 -16.03
CA LEU A 318 -9.42 -13.32 -14.98
C LEU A 318 -10.29 -14.48 -15.47
N ALA A 319 -9.89 -15.72 -15.18
CA ALA A 319 -10.71 -16.89 -15.46
C ALA A 319 -11.86 -17.03 -14.45
N ASN A 320 -11.57 -16.72 -13.18
CA ASN A 320 -12.50 -16.82 -12.07
C ASN A 320 -12.68 -15.45 -11.40
N TRP A 321 -13.94 -15.01 -11.26
CA TRP A 321 -14.27 -13.72 -10.65
C TRP A 321 -14.86 -13.89 -9.23
N THR A 322 -15.68 -14.91 -8.99
CA THR A 322 -16.36 -15.21 -7.72
C THR A 322 -16.27 -16.68 -7.41
#